data_7f6afcb31c322670c145b7a0c34e4fbc
#
_entry.id   7f6afcb31c322670c145b7a0c34e4fbc
#
_cell.length_a   1.000
_cell.length_b   1.000
_cell.length_c   1.000
_cell.angle_alpha   90.00
_cell.angle_beta   90.00
_cell.angle_gamma   90.00
#
_symmetry.space_group_name_H-M   'P 1'
#
loop_
_entity.id
_entity.type
_entity.pdbx_description
1 polymer ?
#
loop_
_entity_poly.entity_id
_entity_poly.type
_entity_poly.pdbx_seq_one_letter_code
_entity_poly.pdbx_strand_id
1 'polypeptide(L)'
;MQNQAHCDKSEIIPPTGRFAPSPSGRLHLGNLACSLLAWLSAKSQGGRIVLRIEDLDAERCPRIYADLLEQDLDWLGLAWDEGGSTGGPNSPYYQSECAEIYTASYKKLEERALVYPCFCSRAQLHAASAPHTSDGNVVYPGTCRGLTAAEIEEKRKK
;
A
#
# COMPACT_ATOMS: atom_id res chain seq x y z
N MET A 1 32.29 46.50 -5.85
CA MET A 1 31.12 46.00 -5.09
C MET A 1 30.81 44.65 -5.61
N GLN A 2 31.30 43.59 -4.93
CA GLN A 2 31.04 42.19 -5.35
C GLN A 2 29.79 41.72 -4.62
N ASN A 3 28.74 41.47 -5.39
CA ASN A 3 27.47 40.93 -4.90
C ASN A 3 27.65 39.40 -4.73
N GLN A 4 27.95 38.94 -3.51
CA GLN A 4 27.92 37.51 -3.16
C GLN A 4 26.47 37.09 -3.05
N ALA A 5 25.96 36.43 -4.08
CA ALA A 5 24.71 35.71 -4.00
C ALA A 5 24.85 34.59 -2.96
N HIS A 6 24.21 34.77 -1.82
CA HIS A 6 24.00 33.71 -0.82
C HIS A 6 23.09 32.67 -1.45
N CYS A 7 23.67 31.58 -1.90
CA CYS A 7 22.91 30.38 -2.21
C CYS A 7 22.44 29.78 -0.89
N ASP A 8 21.19 29.99 -0.57
CA ASP A 8 20.52 29.41 0.58
C ASP A 8 20.55 27.88 0.40
N LYS A 9 21.42 27.22 1.15
CA LYS A 9 21.46 25.76 1.24
C LYS A 9 20.26 25.35 2.06
N SER A 10 19.06 25.28 1.41
CA SER A 10 17.95 24.55 1.98
C SER A 10 18.46 23.17 2.41
N GLU A 11 18.38 22.84 3.68
CA GLU A 11 18.72 21.53 4.21
C GLU A 11 17.95 20.49 3.40
N ILE A 12 18.67 19.75 2.56
CA ILE A 12 18.10 18.64 1.79
C ILE A 12 17.79 17.55 2.81
N ILE A 13 16.50 17.40 3.17
CA ILE A 13 16.04 16.31 4.02
C ILE A 13 16.24 15.00 3.24
N PRO A 14 17.03 14.04 3.74
CA PRO A 14 17.24 12.78 3.05
C PRO A 14 15.91 12.05 2.82
N PRO A 15 15.69 11.44 1.66
CA PRO A 15 14.41 10.79 1.36
C PRO A 15 14.19 9.56 2.20
N THR A 16 12.92 9.26 2.51
CA THR A 16 12.51 7.98 3.08
C THR A 16 11.87 7.15 1.98
N GLY A 17 12.56 6.09 1.56
CA GLY A 17 12.02 5.08 0.66
C GLY A 17 11.18 4.06 1.42
N ARG A 18 10.29 3.36 0.71
CA ARG A 18 9.46 2.32 1.29
C ARG A 18 9.47 1.07 0.40
N PHE A 19 9.59 -0.08 1.04
CA PHE A 19 9.23 -1.35 0.45
C PHE A 19 8.04 -1.94 1.20
N ALA A 20 6.96 -2.27 0.49
CA ALA A 20 5.68 -2.65 1.10
C ALA A 20 5.11 -3.91 0.39
N PRO A 21 5.73 -5.08 0.56
CA PRO A 21 5.30 -6.31 -0.07
C PRO A 21 4.13 -6.96 0.65
N SER A 22 3.27 -7.66 -0.13
CA SER A 22 2.30 -8.61 0.41
C SER A 22 2.94 -10.00 0.44
N PRO A 23 3.20 -10.58 1.61
CA PRO A 23 3.94 -11.84 1.75
C PRO A 23 3.04 -13.06 1.47
N SER A 24 2.58 -13.22 0.22
CA SER A 24 1.73 -14.32 -0.22
C SER A 24 2.51 -15.56 -0.72
N GLY A 25 3.82 -15.59 -0.48
CA GLY A 25 4.78 -16.61 -0.88
C GLY A 25 6.19 -16.05 -0.79
N ARG A 26 7.19 -16.80 -1.27
CA ARG A 26 8.55 -16.30 -1.37
C ARG A 26 8.63 -15.17 -2.40
N LEU A 27 9.58 -14.24 -2.18
CA LEU A 27 9.82 -13.15 -3.11
C LEU A 27 10.22 -13.68 -4.49
N HIS A 28 9.57 -13.20 -5.53
CA HIS A 28 10.00 -13.43 -6.90
C HIS A 28 10.91 -12.31 -7.39
N LEU A 29 11.59 -12.54 -8.51
CA LEU A 29 12.59 -11.61 -9.05
C LEU A 29 12.06 -10.18 -9.24
N GLY A 30 10.78 -10.02 -9.62
CA GLY A 30 10.16 -8.70 -9.77
C GLY A 30 10.04 -7.93 -8.45
N ASN A 31 9.68 -8.62 -7.35
CA ASN A 31 9.64 -7.98 -6.02
C ASN A 31 11.05 -7.53 -5.60
N LEU A 32 12.05 -8.39 -5.81
CA LEU A 32 13.44 -8.11 -5.47
C LEU A 32 13.98 -6.94 -6.29
N ALA A 33 13.67 -6.86 -7.58
CA ALA A 33 14.06 -5.74 -8.43
C ALA A 33 13.43 -4.42 -7.95
N CYS A 34 12.14 -4.42 -7.60
CA CYS A 34 11.48 -3.25 -7.05
C CYS A 34 12.09 -2.81 -5.71
N SER A 35 12.38 -3.75 -4.80
CA SER A 35 13.01 -3.41 -3.53
C SER A 35 14.42 -2.88 -3.71
N LEU A 36 15.20 -3.46 -4.62
CA LEU A 36 16.56 -2.97 -4.96
C LEU A 36 16.50 -1.54 -5.50
N LEU A 37 15.61 -1.25 -6.43
CA LEU A 37 15.46 0.10 -7.00
C LEU A 37 15.05 1.13 -5.93
N ALA A 38 14.11 0.78 -5.06
CA ALA A 38 13.70 1.64 -3.95
C ALA A 38 14.86 1.88 -2.97
N TRP A 39 15.62 0.82 -2.67
CA TRP A 39 16.79 0.87 -1.80
C TRP A 39 17.89 1.76 -2.37
N LEU A 40 18.28 1.55 -3.62
CA LEU A 40 19.29 2.35 -4.32
C LEU A 40 18.89 3.83 -4.40
N SER A 41 17.63 4.09 -4.75
CA SER A 41 17.11 5.46 -4.86
C SER A 41 17.20 6.22 -3.53
N ALA A 42 16.86 5.61 -2.42
CA ALA A 42 16.93 6.25 -1.11
C ALA A 42 18.38 6.34 -0.60
N LYS A 43 19.11 5.23 -0.63
CA LYS A 43 20.47 5.15 -0.06
C LYS A 43 21.48 6.00 -0.81
N SER A 44 21.38 6.15 -2.13
CA SER A 44 22.24 7.05 -2.92
C SER A 44 22.14 8.53 -2.50
N GLN A 45 21.07 8.89 -1.81
CA GLN A 45 20.80 10.23 -1.32
C GLN A 45 20.97 10.34 0.21
N GLY A 46 21.60 9.36 0.85
CA GLY A 46 21.73 9.30 2.31
C GLY A 46 20.42 9.04 3.04
N GLY A 47 19.41 8.55 2.33
CA GLY A 47 18.06 8.31 2.85
C GLY A 47 17.89 7.00 3.62
N ARG A 48 16.65 6.77 4.06
CA ARG A 48 16.22 5.63 4.87
C ARG A 48 15.27 4.74 4.08
N ILE A 49 15.18 3.46 4.48
CA ILE A 49 14.20 2.48 3.97
C ILE A 49 13.29 2.03 5.10
N VAL A 50 11.99 2.06 4.86
CA VAL A 50 10.96 1.49 5.72
C VAL A 50 10.40 0.22 5.09
N LEU A 51 10.42 -0.88 5.83
CA LEU A 51 9.78 -2.14 5.45
C LEU A 51 8.38 -2.20 6.09
N ARG A 52 7.35 -2.25 5.26
CA ARG A 52 5.97 -2.44 5.69
C ARG A 52 5.43 -3.76 5.13
N ILE A 53 4.91 -4.60 5.99
CA ILE A 53 4.33 -5.88 5.60
C ILE A 53 2.82 -5.70 5.33
N GLU A 54 2.39 -6.00 4.11
CA GLU A 54 0.99 -5.86 3.68
C GLU A 54 0.26 -7.20 3.75
N ASP A 55 -0.06 -7.62 4.96
CA ASP A 55 -0.61 -8.93 5.35
C ASP A 55 -2.09 -8.88 5.77
N LEU A 56 -2.89 -8.00 5.18
CA LEU A 56 -4.33 -7.90 5.48
C LEU A 56 -5.12 -9.18 5.20
N ASP A 57 -4.72 -9.94 4.17
CA ASP A 57 -5.30 -11.24 3.83
C ASP A 57 -4.50 -12.33 4.55
N ALA A 58 -4.90 -12.66 5.77
CA ALA A 58 -4.19 -13.60 6.63
C ALA A 58 -4.12 -15.03 6.07
N GLU A 59 -5.09 -15.44 5.23
CA GLU A 59 -5.08 -16.77 4.59
C GLU A 59 -3.99 -16.84 3.50
N ARG A 60 -3.84 -15.78 2.72
CA ARG A 60 -2.84 -15.71 1.65
C ARG A 60 -1.46 -15.26 2.13
N CYS A 61 -1.42 -14.52 3.24
CA CYS A 61 -0.21 -13.89 3.77
C CYS A 61 0.08 -14.36 5.21
N PRO A 62 0.24 -15.69 5.46
CA PRO A 62 0.61 -16.17 6.77
C PRO A 62 1.98 -15.64 7.20
N ARG A 63 2.18 -15.41 8.49
CA ARG A 63 3.37 -14.78 9.08
C ARG A 63 4.69 -15.38 8.59
N ILE A 64 4.73 -16.69 8.37
CA ILE A 64 5.94 -17.37 7.90
C ILE A 64 6.50 -16.78 6.59
N TYR A 65 5.64 -16.28 5.69
CA TYR A 65 6.13 -15.66 4.46
C TYR A 65 6.69 -14.25 4.69
N ALA A 66 6.26 -13.55 5.71
CA ALA A 66 6.89 -12.29 6.12
C ALA A 66 8.29 -12.54 6.67
N ASP A 67 8.46 -13.58 7.50
CA ASP A 67 9.77 -13.97 8.04
C ASP A 67 10.73 -14.41 6.93
N LEU A 68 10.26 -15.19 5.95
CA LEU A 68 11.05 -15.60 4.79
C LEU A 68 11.42 -14.43 3.88
N LEU A 69 10.52 -13.46 3.73
CA LEU A 69 10.75 -12.23 2.97
C LEU A 69 11.89 -11.40 3.60
N GLU A 70 11.89 -11.24 4.90
CA GLU A 70 12.96 -10.53 5.61
C GLU A 70 14.30 -11.26 5.46
N GLN A 71 14.31 -12.59 5.54
CA GLN A 71 15.51 -13.41 5.28
C GLN A 71 16.02 -13.24 3.85
N ASP A 72 15.12 -13.22 2.85
CA ASP A 72 15.49 -13.04 1.44
C ASP A 72 16.12 -11.65 1.21
N LEU A 73 15.57 -10.58 1.85
CA LEU A 73 16.13 -9.22 1.77
C LEU A 73 17.49 -9.13 2.46
N ASP A 74 17.63 -9.72 3.63
CA ASP A 74 18.89 -9.75 4.37
C ASP A 74 19.98 -10.50 3.59
N TRP A 75 19.65 -11.65 3.03
CA TRP A 75 20.57 -12.43 2.18
C TRP A 75 21.08 -11.64 0.97
N LEU A 76 20.23 -10.73 0.41
CA LEU A 76 20.60 -9.86 -0.70
C LEU A 76 21.35 -8.59 -0.25
N GLY A 77 21.52 -8.35 1.06
CA GLY A 77 22.11 -7.13 1.61
C GLY A 77 21.23 -5.90 1.48
N LEU A 78 19.90 -6.07 1.30
CA LEU A 78 18.93 -4.99 1.21
C LEU A 78 18.39 -4.62 2.61
N ALA A 79 19.26 -4.15 3.47
CA ALA A 79 18.94 -3.74 4.84
C ALA A 79 17.95 -2.57 4.84
N TRP A 80 17.00 -2.62 5.79
CA TRP A 80 16.04 -1.54 6.07
C TRP A 80 16.32 -0.93 7.46
N ASP A 81 15.93 0.33 7.62
CA ASP A 81 16.25 1.10 8.83
C ASP A 81 15.10 1.07 9.84
N GLU A 82 13.88 0.71 9.40
CA GLU A 82 12.66 0.75 10.20
C GLU A 82 11.61 -0.20 9.60
N GLY A 83 10.81 -0.81 10.45
CA GLY A 83 9.70 -1.66 10.02
C GLY A 83 10.00 -3.14 10.04
N GLY A 84 9.08 -3.98 9.59
CA GLY A 84 9.15 -5.42 9.72
C GLY A 84 9.42 -5.86 11.16
N SER A 85 10.27 -6.85 11.36
CA SER A 85 10.69 -7.34 12.68
C SER A 85 11.62 -6.37 13.42
N THR A 86 12.30 -5.46 12.72
CA THR A 86 13.15 -4.43 13.33
C THR A 86 12.34 -3.43 14.16
N GLY A 87 11.07 -3.22 13.80
CA GLY A 87 10.22 -2.25 14.47
C GLY A 87 10.61 -0.80 14.19
N GLY A 88 10.30 0.10 15.13
CA GLY A 88 10.64 1.53 15.04
C GLY A 88 9.56 2.46 15.59
N PRO A 89 9.74 3.79 15.47
CA PRO A 89 8.88 4.78 16.13
C PRO A 89 7.50 4.95 15.48
N ASN A 90 7.31 4.47 14.23
CA ASN A 90 6.07 4.62 13.48
C ASN A 90 5.24 3.33 13.39
N SER A 91 5.40 2.44 14.37
CA SER A 91 4.60 1.20 14.50
C SER A 91 3.09 1.49 14.51
N PRO A 92 2.26 0.55 14.00
CA PRO A 92 2.60 -0.81 13.54
C PRO A 92 3.06 -0.87 12.07
N TYR A 93 3.90 -1.87 11.75
CA TYR A 93 4.44 -2.07 10.39
C TYR A 93 3.83 -3.26 9.65
N TYR A 94 3.00 -4.03 10.32
CA TYR A 94 2.16 -5.07 9.74
C TYR A 94 0.75 -4.52 9.53
N GLN A 95 0.22 -4.64 8.32
CA GLN A 95 -1.12 -4.11 8.03
C GLN A 95 -2.22 -4.79 8.84
N SER A 96 -2.06 -6.09 9.14
CA SER A 96 -2.98 -6.84 10.02
C SER A 96 -3.12 -6.22 11.41
N GLU A 97 -2.11 -5.51 11.89
CA GLU A 97 -2.11 -4.82 13.19
C GLU A 97 -2.74 -3.41 13.12
N CYS A 98 -3.10 -2.92 11.92
CA CYS A 98 -3.63 -1.57 11.71
C CYS A 98 -5.17 -1.49 11.76
N ALA A 99 -5.88 -2.53 12.18
CA ALA A 99 -7.35 -2.62 12.09
C ALA A 99 -8.07 -1.44 12.76
N GLU A 100 -7.62 -1.01 13.93
CA GLU A 100 -8.21 0.13 14.65
C GLU A 100 -8.01 1.45 13.89
N ILE A 101 -6.82 1.67 13.33
CA ILE A 101 -6.48 2.86 12.53
C ILE A 101 -7.37 2.94 11.30
N TYR A 102 -7.54 1.79 10.59
CA TYR A 102 -8.39 1.72 9.41
C TYR A 102 -9.86 1.91 9.76
N THR A 103 -10.33 1.31 10.85
CA THR A 103 -11.71 1.47 11.32
C THR A 103 -12.01 2.93 11.68
N ALA A 104 -11.10 3.59 12.39
CA ALA A 104 -11.26 5.00 12.73
C ALA A 104 -11.29 5.91 11.49
N SER A 105 -10.46 5.61 10.51
CA SER A 105 -10.40 6.34 9.23
C SER A 105 -11.66 6.09 8.39
N TYR A 106 -12.13 4.84 8.33
CA TYR A 106 -13.37 4.47 7.65
C TYR A 106 -14.58 5.20 8.22
N LYS A 107 -14.72 5.24 9.56
CA LYS A 107 -15.81 5.97 10.22
C LYS A 107 -15.85 7.44 9.84
N LYS A 108 -14.69 8.10 9.77
CA LYS A 108 -14.62 9.52 9.32
C LYS A 108 -15.08 9.71 7.88
N LEU A 109 -14.84 8.74 7.00
CA LEU A 109 -15.32 8.78 5.62
C LEU A 109 -16.84 8.52 5.54
N GLU A 110 -17.33 7.60 6.36
CA GLU A 110 -18.76 7.28 6.47
C GLU A 110 -19.57 8.47 6.97
N GLU A 111 -19.11 9.15 8.04
CA GLU A 111 -19.71 10.39 8.57
C GLU A 111 -19.79 11.51 7.53
N ARG A 112 -18.89 11.52 6.56
CA ARG A 112 -18.87 12.50 5.45
C ARG A 112 -19.63 12.02 4.21
N ALA A 113 -20.32 10.89 4.27
CA ALA A 113 -21.01 10.25 3.14
C ALA A 113 -20.10 10.01 1.91
N LEU A 114 -18.82 9.74 2.14
CA LEU A 114 -17.84 9.49 1.08
C LEU A 114 -17.70 8.00 0.73
N VAL A 115 -18.44 7.13 1.43
CA VAL A 115 -18.46 5.68 1.21
C VAL A 115 -19.87 5.19 0.96
N TYR A 116 -20.00 4.14 0.19
CA TYR A 116 -21.27 3.45 -0.08
C TYR A 116 -21.02 1.95 -0.26
N PRO A 117 -21.98 1.07 0.08
CA PRO A 117 -21.83 -0.37 -0.12
C PRO A 117 -21.85 -0.70 -1.61
N CYS A 118 -20.92 -1.57 -2.03
CA CYS A 118 -20.86 -2.06 -3.40
C CYS A 118 -21.03 -3.58 -3.42
N PHE A 119 -21.95 -4.06 -4.26
CA PHE A 119 -22.31 -5.47 -4.41
C PHE A 119 -21.85 -6.07 -5.74
N CYS A 120 -21.07 -5.34 -6.52
CA CYS A 120 -20.56 -5.82 -7.81
C CYS A 120 -19.51 -6.89 -7.61
N SER A 121 -19.63 -8.01 -8.31
CA SER A 121 -18.59 -9.02 -8.40
C SER A 121 -17.49 -8.59 -9.39
N ARG A 122 -16.29 -9.17 -9.27
CA ARG A 122 -15.22 -8.94 -10.25
C ARG A 122 -15.63 -9.34 -11.67
N ALA A 123 -16.37 -10.44 -11.82
CA ALA A 123 -16.87 -10.87 -13.12
C ALA A 123 -17.81 -9.84 -13.76
N GLN A 124 -18.67 -9.20 -12.99
CA GLN A 124 -19.54 -8.13 -13.49
C GLN A 124 -18.75 -6.90 -13.92
N LEU A 125 -17.68 -6.56 -13.19
CA LEU A 125 -16.81 -5.43 -13.54
C LEU A 125 -15.96 -5.70 -14.78
N HIS A 126 -15.58 -6.96 -15.03
CA HIS A 126 -14.77 -7.38 -16.18
C HIS A 126 -15.60 -7.90 -17.36
N ALA A 127 -16.95 -7.82 -17.30
CA ALA A 127 -17.78 -8.20 -18.43
C ALA A 127 -17.43 -7.37 -19.69
N ALA A 128 -17.59 -7.96 -20.87
CA ALA A 128 -17.28 -7.30 -22.16
C ALA A 128 -18.05 -5.98 -22.38
N SER A 129 -19.18 -5.80 -21.67
CA SER A 129 -20.00 -4.59 -21.69
C SER A 129 -19.55 -3.53 -20.67
N ALA A 130 -18.54 -3.80 -19.83
CA ALA A 130 -18.05 -2.83 -18.88
C ALA A 130 -17.28 -1.71 -19.60
N PRO A 131 -17.37 -0.45 -19.12
CA PRO A 131 -16.58 0.62 -19.70
C PRO A 131 -15.08 0.39 -19.43
N HIS A 132 -14.26 0.63 -20.48
CA HIS A 132 -12.80 0.53 -20.41
C HIS A 132 -12.19 1.88 -20.75
N THR A 133 -11.03 2.15 -20.17
CA THR A 133 -10.17 3.27 -20.61
C THR A 133 -9.47 2.90 -21.92
N SER A 134 -8.85 3.89 -22.58
CA SER A 134 -8.11 3.69 -23.85
C SER A 134 -6.96 2.69 -23.73
N ASP A 135 -6.46 2.44 -22.52
CA ASP A 135 -5.43 1.45 -22.21
C ASP A 135 -5.99 0.07 -21.79
N GLY A 136 -7.30 -0.14 -21.94
CA GLY A 136 -7.97 -1.41 -21.65
C GLY A 136 -8.31 -1.66 -20.18
N ASN A 137 -8.05 -0.70 -19.29
CA ASN A 137 -8.41 -0.84 -17.88
C ASN A 137 -9.91 -0.71 -17.67
N VAL A 138 -10.46 -1.56 -16.79
CA VAL A 138 -11.89 -1.53 -16.41
C VAL A 138 -12.19 -0.31 -15.57
N VAL A 139 -13.19 0.45 -15.97
CA VAL A 139 -13.70 1.60 -15.21
C VAL A 139 -14.94 1.18 -14.45
N TYR A 140 -14.94 1.38 -13.13
CA TYR A 140 -16.13 1.16 -12.33
C TYR A 140 -17.23 2.17 -12.68
N PRO A 141 -18.42 1.73 -13.17
CA PRO A 141 -19.47 2.63 -13.66
C PRO A 141 -20.25 3.33 -12.54
N GLY A 142 -19.96 3.06 -11.27
CA GLY A 142 -20.68 3.64 -10.15
C GLY A 142 -22.07 3.01 -9.87
N THR A 143 -22.32 1.82 -10.38
CA THR A 143 -23.63 1.13 -10.33
C THR A 143 -24.28 1.10 -8.93
N CYS A 144 -23.49 0.97 -7.88
CA CYS A 144 -24.01 0.90 -6.52
C CYS A 144 -24.05 2.25 -5.80
N ARG A 145 -23.57 3.32 -6.40
CA ARG A 145 -23.44 4.64 -5.75
C ARG A 145 -24.80 5.27 -5.40
N GLY A 146 -25.81 5.04 -6.22
CA GLY A 146 -27.12 5.66 -6.08
C GLY A 146 -28.19 4.73 -5.50
N LEU A 147 -27.81 3.60 -4.88
CA LEU A 147 -28.76 2.65 -4.31
C LEU A 147 -29.50 3.29 -3.11
N THR A 148 -30.83 3.06 -3.05
CA THR A 148 -31.66 3.41 -1.90
C THR A 148 -31.40 2.46 -0.72
N ALA A 149 -31.78 2.87 0.49
CA ALA A 149 -31.66 2.03 1.68
C ALA A 149 -32.40 0.68 1.53
N ALA A 150 -33.56 0.67 0.88
CA ALA A 150 -34.33 -0.56 0.62
C ALA A 150 -33.59 -1.51 -0.33
N GLU A 151 -32.98 -0.99 -1.41
CA GLU A 151 -32.19 -1.78 -2.36
C GLU A 151 -30.91 -2.33 -1.72
N ILE A 152 -30.26 -1.55 -0.83
CA ILE A 152 -29.11 -2.00 -0.06
C ILE A 152 -29.48 -3.18 0.83
N GLU A 153 -30.59 -3.07 1.58
CA GLU A 153 -31.06 -4.16 2.46
C GLU A 153 -31.44 -5.42 1.67
N GLU A 154 -32.08 -5.27 0.52
CA GLU A 154 -32.36 -6.42 -0.36
C GLU A 154 -31.08 -7.11 -0.86
N LYS A 155 -30.08 -6.32 -1.25
CA LYS A 155 -28.80 -6.86 -1.74
C LYS A 155 -27.93 -7.51 -0.66
N ARG A 156 -28.06 -7.09 0.61
CA ARG A 156 -27.39 -7.73 1.74
C ARG A 156 -27.92 -9.12 2.09
N LYS A 157 -29.16 -9.43 1.69
CA LYS A 157 -29.80 -10.73 1.94
C LYS A 157 -29.45 -11.81 0.91
N LYS A 158 -28.81 -11.43 -0.18
CA LYS A 158 -28.37 -12.32 -1.28
C LYS A 158 -26.90 -12.68 -1.12
#